data_9681ee5c4cb00cfb783aaba04489a640
#
_entry.id   9681ee5c4cb00cfb783aaba04489a640
#
_cell.length_a   1.000
_cell.length_b   1.000
_cell.length_c   1.000
_cell.angle_alpha   90.00
_cell.angle_beta   90.00
_cell.angle_gamma   90.00
#
_symmetry.space_group_name_H-M   'P 1'
#
loop_
_entity.id
_entity.type
_entity.pdbx_description
1 polymer ?
#
loop_
_entity_poly.entity_id
_entity_poly.type
_entity_poly.pdbx_seq_one_letter_code
_entity_poly.pdbx_strand_id
1 'polypeptide(L)'
;MNGKQSLNNATQGTILVTGGAGFIGTHTCVELLDAGYDVAVIDNLVNSRAESLQRVEQITGKRVAFYQEDSRDEAALERIFDAHDITGAIHFAALKAVGESVAKPVEYYANNVGSLLAVLKVMKARNVRNFVFSSSATVYGVPKSVPIDEGFPLSATNPYGQSKLIAEQILRDLEVSDPSWRIATLRYFNPVGAHESGLIGEDPAGVPNNLMPYVAQVAVGKLERLRVFGSDYETHDGTGVRDYIHVVDLARGHIAAIDALRRLDRSFVVNLGTGQGYSVLDVVKAFEAASGKPVPYELVPRRPGDIAACYADPAAAAELIGWRAQHGIERMCEDHWRWQSQNPRGFA
;
A
#
# COMPACT_ATOMS: atom_id res chain seq x y z
N MET A 1 31.43 39.98 -5.78
CA MET A 1 30.37 39.54 -6.71
C MET A 1 30.14 38.05 -6.48
N ASN A 2 29.20 37.73 -5.62
CA ASN A 2 28.87 36.31 -5.32
C ASN A 2 27.69 35.91 -6.21
N GLY A 3 28.00 35.20 -7.28
CA GLY A 3 26.98 34.55 -8.11
C GLY A 3 26.35 33.39 -7.35
N LYS A 4 25.13 33.59 -6.84
CA LYS A 4 24.25 32.49 -6.46
C LYS A 4 23.87 31.75 -7.76
N GLN A 5 24.48 30.59 -7.99
CA GLN A 5 23.94 29.63 -8.94
C GLN A 5 22.59 29.17 -8.37
N SER A 6 21.50 29.62 -8.97
CA SER A 6 20.19 29.00 -8.84
C SER A 6 20.30 27.62 -9.47
N LEU A 7 20.38 26.57 -8.65
CA LEU A 7 20.10 25.21 -9.10
C LEU A 7 18.65 25.20 -9.58
N ASN A 8 18.44 25.27 -10.88
CA ASN A 8 17.18 24.89 -11.50
C ASN A 8 16.97 23.41 -11.17
N ASN A 9 16.26 23.11 -10.09
CA ASN A 9 15.69 21.80 -9.87
C ASN A 9 14.58 21.63 -10.91
N ALA A 10 14.93 21.14 -12.11
CA ALA A 10 13.94 20.62 -13.04
C ALA A 10 13.20 19.51 -12.32
N THR A 11 11.88 19.61 -12.20
CA THR A 11 11.05 18.55 -11.61
C THR A 11 11.20 17.27 -12.44
N GLN A 12 11.14 16.11 -11.79
CA GLN A 12 11.19 14.81 -12.49
C GLN A 12 9.89 14.49 -13.26
N GLY A 13 8.99 15.48 -13.37
CA GLY A 13 7.64 15.36 -13.92
C GLY A 13 6.61 15.04 -12.83
N THR A 14 5.36 15.01 -13.22
CA THR A 14 4.24 14.74 -12.30
C THR A 14 3.88 13.25 -12.30
N ILE A 15 3.69 12.68 -11.12
CA ILE A 15 3.15 11.33 -10.95
C ILE A 15 1.67 11.42 -10.55
N LEU A 16 0.80 10.77 -11.33
CA LEU A 16 -0.59 10.57 -10.96
C LEU A 16 -0.68 9.47 -9.89
N VAL A 17 -1.26 9.79 -8.74
CA VAL A 17 -1.50 8.82 -7.66
C VAL A 17 -3.00 8.65 -7.45
N THR A 18 -3.55 7.51 -7.86
CA THR A 18 -4.96 7.19 -7.58
C THR A 18 -5.08 6.57 -6.19
N GLY A 19 -6.07 6.97 -5.40
CA GLY A 19 -6.18 6.53 -4.00
C GLY A 19 -5.09 7.15 -3.10
N GLY A 20 -4.58 8.33 -3.50
CA GLY A 20 -3.44 8.98 -2.84
C GLY A 20 -3.74 9.56 -1.45
N ALA A 21 -5.02 9.73 -1.09
CA ALA A 21 -5.42 10.15 0.26
C ALA A 21 -5.52 8.98 1.26
N GLY A 22 -5.37 7.73 0.79
CA GLY A 22 -5.35 6.53 1.61
C GLY A 22 -4.04 6.32 2.37
N PHE A 23 -3.99 5.30 3.23
CA PHE A 23 -2.84 5.00 4.11
C PHE A 23 -1.51 4.88 3.35
N ILE A 24 -1.42 3.98 2.35
CA ILE A 24 -0.19 3.79 1.57
C ILE A 24 0.05 4.99 0.66
N GLY A 25 -1.04 5.52 0.05
CA GLY A 25 -0.97 6.64 -0.89
C GLY A 25 -0.36 7.89 -0.29
N THR A 26 -0.76 8.30 0.92
CA THR A 26 -0.21 9.49 1.60
C THR A 26 1.27 9.37 1.91
N HIS A 27 1.72 8.19 2.40
CA HIS A 27 3.15 7.95 2.64
C HIS A 27 3.94 7.95 1.33
N THR A 28 3.36 7.41 0.25
CA THR A 28 3.99 7.45 -1.08
C THR A 28 4.05 8.88 -1.64
N CYS A 29 3.03 9.72 -1.38
CA CYS A 29 3.07 11.13 -1.77
C CYS A 29 4.21 11.88 -1.06
N VAL A 30 4.47 11.61 0.24
CA VAL A 30 5.63 12.19 0.94
C VAL A 30 6.93 11.80 0.25
N GLU A 31 7.17 10.51 0.03
CA GLU A 31 8.41 10.01 -0.57
C GLU A 31 8.59 10.49 -2.02
N LEU A 32 7.50 10.62 -2.82
CA LEU A 32 7.56 11.20 -4.17
C LEU A 32 7.99 12.67 -4.16
N LEU A 33 7.34 13.47 -3.28
CA LEU A 33 7.67 14.88 -3.15
C LEU A 33 9.12 15.07 -2.69
N ASP A 34 9.60 14.28 -1.74
CA ASP A 34 10.98 14.33 -1.26
C ASP A 34 11.99 13.89 -2.33
N ALA A 35 11.62 12.93 -3.19
CA ALA A 35 12.40 12.52 -4.34
C ALA A 35 12.40 13.56 -5.49
N GLY A 36 11.62 14.65 -5.39
CA GLY A 36 11.60 15.74 -6.38
C GLY A 36 10.57 15.58 -7.50
N TYR A 37 9.61 14.68 -7.36
CA TYR A 37 8.44 14.60 -8.23
C TYR A 37 7.38 15.62 -7.83
N ASP A 38 6.62 16.10 -8.80
CA ASP A 38 5.31 16.69 -8.53
C ASP A 38 4.25 15.58 -8.41
N VAL A 39 3.21 15.81 -7.62
CA VAL A 39 2.19 14.82 -7.33
C VAL A 39 0.80 15.35 -7.63
N ALA A 40 0.04 14.62 -8.45
CA ALA A 40 -1.38 14.82 -8.67
C ALA A 40 -2.15 13.61 -8.09
N VAL A 41 -3.07 13.86 -7.16
CA VAL A 41 -3.86 12.83 -6.49
C VAL A 41 -5.30 12.89 -6.98
N ILE A 42 -5.86 11.72 -7.33
CA ILE A 42 -7.30 11.52 -7.50
C ILE A 42 -7.80 10.52 -6.46
N ASP A 43 -8.79 10.91 -5.65
CA ASP A 43 -9.36 10.09 -4.58
C ASP A 43 -10.79 10.53 -4.30
N ASN A 44 -11.74 9.58 -4.24
CA ASN A 44 -13.14 9.88 -3.98
C ASN A 44 -13.49 9.93 -2.47
N LEU A 45 -12.50 9.73 -1.61
CA LEU A 45 -12.59 9.79 -0.15
C LEU A 45 -13.55 8.76 0.49
N VAL A 46 -13.87 7.66 -0.21
CA VAL A 46 -14.76 6.62 0.32
C VAL A 46 -14.15 5.91 1.54
N ASN A 47 -12.81 5.72 1.57
CA ASN A 47 -12.06 5.08 2.64
C ASN A 47 -10.86 5.92 3.14
N SER A 48 -10.87 7.22 2.86
CA SER A 48 -9.77 8.14 3.12
C SER A 48 -10.29 9.51 3.57
N ARG A 49 -9.39 10.42 3.90
CA ARG A 49 -9.75 11.79 4.28
C ARG A 49 -8.80 12.79 3.63
N ALA A 50 -9.35 13.92 3.14
CA ALA A 50 -8.56 14.98 2.52
C ALA A 50 -7.52 15.59 3.49
N GLU A 51 -7.79 15.58 4.81
CA GLU A 51 -6.86 16.01 5.86
C GLU A 51 -5.50 15.29 5.76
N SER A 52 -5.47 14.03 5.33
CA SER A 52 -4.22 13.29 5.17
C SER A 52 -3.26 13.96 4.17
N LEU A 53 -3.78 14.53 3.08
CA LEU A 53 -2.99 15.26 2.09
C LEU A 53 -2.53 16.64 2.59
N GLN A 54 -3.34 17.32 3.39
CA GLN A 54 -2.92 18.58 4.05
C GLN A 54 -1.73 18.30 4.98
N ARG A 55 -1.71 17.17 5.68
CA ARG A 55 -0.59 16.77 6.52
C ARG A 55 0.63 16.32 5.71
N VAL A 56 0.46 15.77 4.50
CA VAL A 56 1.58 15.57 3.56
C VAL A 56 2.23 16.91 3.22
N GLU A 57 1.44 17.96 2.95
CA GLU A 57 1.97 19.30 2.70
C GLU A 57 2.69 19.88 3.92
N GLN A 58 2.19 19.62 5.14
CA GLN A 58 2.87 20.03 6.38
C GLN A 58 4.23 19.34 6.57
N ILE A 59 4.32 18.05 6.23
CA ILE A 59 5.55 17.27 6.36
C ILE A 59 6.60 17.72 5.35
N THR A 60 6.20 17.89 4.09
CA THR A 60 7.13 18.13 2.97
C THR A 60 7.37 19.60 2.65
N GLY A 61 6.48 20.49 3.10
CA GLY A 61 6.46 21.89 2.67
C GLY A 61 6.07 22.10 1.21
N LYS A 62 5.62 21.04 0.52
CA LYS A 62 5.26 21.05 -0.90
C LYS A 62 3.78 20.77 -1.09
N ARG A 63 3.19 21.32 -2.16
CA ARG A 63 1.77 21.13 -2.47
C ARG A 63 1.51 19.82 -3.19
N VAL A 64 0.33 19.24 -2.91
CA VAL A 64 -0.26 18.13 -3.64
C VAL A 64 -1.43 18.67 -4.48
N ALA A 65 -1.43 18.44 -5.79
CA ALA A 65 -2.59 18.74 -6.61
C ALA A 65 -3.66 17.67 -6.36
N PHE A 66 -4.73 18.04 -5.62
CA PHE A 66 -5.76 17.11 -5.20
C PHE A 66 -7.06 17.29 -5.96
N TYR A 67 -7.59 16.18 -6.47
CA TYR A 67 -8.86 16.05 -7.18
C TYR A 67 -9.76 15.08 -6.43
N GLN A 68 -10.80 15.59 -5.79
CA GLN A 68 -11.80 14.77 -5.09
C GLN A 68 -12.79 14.22 -6.12
N GLU A 69 -12.37 13.19 -6.83
CA GLU A 69 -13.10 12.61 -7.95
C GLU A 69 -12.94 11.09 -7.93
N ASP A 70 -13.79 10.38 -8.67
CA ASP A 70 -13.69 8.93 -8.80
C ASP A 70 -12.71 8.58 -9.94
N SER A 71 -11.74 7.71 -9.66
CA SER A 71 -10.77 7.26 -10.66
C SER A 71 -11.37 6.41 -11.80
N ARG A 72 -12.67 6.08 -11.74
CA ARG A 72 -13.42 5.47 -12.82
C ARG A 72 -13.97 6.51 -13.83
N ASP A 73 -13.97 7.79 -13.47
CA ASP A 73 -14.38 8.88 -14.35
C ASP A 73 -13.26 9.27 -15.32
N GLU A 74 -13.34 8.78 -16.54
CA GLU A 74 -12.38 9.06 -17.62
C GLU A 74 -12.27 10.58 -17.89
N ALA A 75 -13.38 11.34 -17.82
CA ALA A 75 -13.35 12.79 -18.04
C ALA A 75 -12.61 13.53 -16.91
N ALA A 76 -12.75 13.06 -15.64
CA ALA A 76 -11.95 13.60 -14.54
C ALA A 76 -10.45 13.33 -14.74
N LEU A 77 -10.09 12.11 -15.12
CA LEU A 77 -8.71 11.77 -15.44
C LEU A 77 -8.16 12.62 -16.59
N GLU A 78 -8.90 12.80 -17.69
CA GLU A 78 -8.47 13.64 -18.81
C GLU A 78 -8.19 15.08 -18.38
N ARG A 79 -9.02 15.69 -17.53
CA ARG A 79 -8.78 17.04 -16.98
C ARG A 79 -7.47 17.11 -16.18
N ILE A 80 -7.13 16.04 -15.42
CA ILE A 80 -5.86 15.97 -14.68
C ILE A 80 -4.67 15.91 -15.64
N PHE A 81 -4.75 15.10 -16.70
CA PHE A 81 -3.72 15.02 -17.73
C PHE A 81 -3.56 16.31 -18.53
N ASP A 82 -4.65 17.09 -18.71
CA ASP A 82 -4.58 18.41 -19.35
C ASP A 82 -3.91 19.47 -18.45
N ALA A 83 -4.06 19.33 -17.12
CA ALA A 83 -3.54 20.29 -16.15
C ALA A 83 -2.09 20.03 -15.73
N HIS A 84 -1.57 18.83 -15.92
CA HIS A 84 -0.25 18.40 -15.43
C HIS A 84 0.54 17.63 -16.48
N ASP A 85 1.86 17.79 -16.46
CA ASP A 85 2.80 16.96 -17.26
C ASP A 85 2.97 15.59 -16.57
N ILE A 86 1.96 14.71 -16.74
CA ILE A 86 1.95 13.37 -16.15
C ILE A 86 2.95 12.49 -16.90
N THR A 87 3.97 12.00 -16.19
CA THR A 87 5.01 11.12 -16.73
C THR A 87 4.87 9.65 -16.33
N GLY A 88 3.98 9.36 -15.39
CA GLY A 88 3.67 8.02 -14.92
C GLY A 88 2.54 8.03 -13.91
N ALA A 89 2.04 6.84 -13.55
CA ALA A 89 1.00 6.70 -12.54
C ALA A 89 1.30 5.59 -11.54
N ILE A 90 0.86 5.79 -10.30
CA ILE A 90 0.82 4.78 -9.24
C ILE A 90 -0.64 4.55 -8.87
N HIS A 91 -1.11 3.31 -8.99
CA HIS A 91 -2.52 2.98 -8.83
C HIS A 91 -2.77 2.24 -7.52
N PHE A 92 -3.26 2.97 -6.50
CA PHE A 92 -3.71 2.42 -5.21
C PHE A 92 -5.23 2.28 -5.12
N ALA A 93 -5.99 3.04 -5.88
CA ALA A 93 -7.44 3.09 -5.78
C ALA A 93 -8.07 1.71 -5.89
N ALA A 94 -8.56 1.19 -4.76
CA ALA A 94 -9.22 -0.10 -4.67
C ALA A 94 -10.01 -0.22 -3.35
N LEU A 95 -11.11 -0.96 -3.37
CA LEU A 95 -11.72 -1.53 -2.18
C LEU A 95 -10.86 -2.71 -1.72
N LYS A 96 -10.51 -2.79 -0.41
CA LYS A 96 -9.47 -3.72 0.10
C LYS A 96 -9.93 -4.68 1.21
N ALA A 97 -11.15 -4.57 1.71
CA ALA A 97 -11.64 -5.38 2.82
C ALA A 97 -12.05 -6.78 2.36
N VAL A 98 -11.24 -7.80 2.70
CA VAL A 98 -11.43 -9.20 2.28
C VAL A 98 -12.83 -9.70 2.62
N GLY A 99 -13.30 -9.52 3.88
CA GLY A 99 -14.61 -9.98 4.31
C GLY A 99 -15.75 -9.28 3.57
N GLU A 100 -15.65 -7.97 3.33
CA GLU A 100 -16.64 -7.23 2.56
C GLU A 100 -16.69 -7.68 1.10
N SER A 101 -15.53 -8.03 0.51
CA SER A 101 -15.47 -8.51 -0.88
C SER A 101 -16.30 -9.77 -1.10
N VAL A 102 -16.37 -10.64 -0.11
CA VAL A 102 -17.20 -11.86 -0.17
C VAL A 102 -18.69 -11.52 -0.14
N ALA A 103 -19.08 -10.49 0.61
CA ALA A 103 -20.48 -10.04 0.71
C ALA A 103 -20.92 -9.18 -0.50
N LYS A 104 -19.97 -8.45 -1.13
CA LYS A 104 -20.24 -7.49 -2.21
C LYS A 104 -19.29 -7.68 -3.40
N PRO A 105 -19.24 -8.87 -4.03
CA PRO A 105 -18.23 -9.16 -5.06
C PRO A 105 -18.39 -8.29 -6.32
N VAL A 106 -19.62 -7.98 -6.73
CA VAL A 106 -19.87 -7.17 -7.92
C VAL A 106 -19.33 -5.76 -7.76
N GLU A 107 -19.55 -5.13 -6.61
CA GLU A 107 -19.03 -3.80 -6.28
C GLU A 107 -17.50 -3.78 -6.28
N TYR A 108 -16.87 -4.85 -5.75
CA TYR A 108 -15.42 -5.00 -5.75
C TYR A 108 -14.83 -5.08 -7.15
N TYR A 109 -15.42 -5.91 -8.03
CA TYR A 109 -14.96 -5.99 -9.42
C TYR A 109 -15.24 -4.69 -10.19
N ALA A 110 -16.44 -4.13 -10.05
CA ALA A 110 -16.81 -2.89 -10.72
C ALA A 110 -15.91 -1.71 -10.31
N ASN A 111 -15.53 -1.64 -9.03
CA ASN A 111 -14.61 -0.62 -8.52
C ASN A 111 -13.16 -0.90 -8.93
N ASN A 112 -12.61 -2.05 -8.56
CA ASN A 112 -11.18 -2.31 -8.65
C ASN A 112 -10.71 -2.51 -10.11
N VAL A 113 -11.47 -3.27 -10.90
CA VAL A 113 -11.17 -3.46 -12.32
C VAL A 113 -11.58 -2.24 -13.13
N GLY A 114 -12.74 -1.64 -12.82
CA GLY A 114 -13.25 -0.45 -13.52
C GLY A 114 -12.29 0.74 -13.42
N SER A 115 -11.78 1.04 -12.23
CA SER A 115 -10.82 2.13 -12.05
C SER A 115 -9.49 1.87 -12.78
N LEU A 116 -8.98 0.65 -12.75
CA LEU A 116 -7.79 0.28 -13.52
C LEU A 116 -7.99 0.53 -15.01
N LEU A 117 -9.10 0.04 -15.58
CA LEU A 117 -9.39 0.19 -17.01
C LEU A 117 -9.51 1.65 -17.44
N ALA A 118 -10.19 2.50 -16.63
CA ALA A 118 -10.32 3.92 -16.91
C ALA A 118 -8.95 4.62 -16.93
N VAL A 119 -8.10 4.37 -15.91
CA VAL A 119 -6.75 4.94 -15.84
C VAL A 119 -5.91 4.51 -17.05
N LEU A 120 -5.88 3.21 -17.38
CA LEU A 120 -5.11 2.70 -18.51
C LEU A 120 -5.56 3.25 -19.86
N LYS A 121 -6.88 3.45 -20.07
CA LYS A 121 -7.41 4.07 -21.30
C LYS A 121 -6.91 5.50 -21.48
N VAL A 122 -7.01 6.33 -20.43
CA VAL A 122 -6.57 7.72 -20.49
C VAL A 122 -5.05 7.79 -20.66
N MET A 123 -4.28 7.02 -19.90
CA MET A 123 -2.84 6.94 -20.05
C MET A 123 -2.43 6.55 -21.49
N LYS A 124 -3.11 5.56 -22.07
CA LYS A 124 -2.89 5.15 -23.47
C LYS A 124 -3.15 6.28 -24.45
N ALA A 125 -4.27 6.99 -24.30
CA ALA A 125 -4.65 8.11 -25.15
C ALA A 125 -3.66 9.27 -25.05
N ARG A 126 -3.07 9.51 -23.88
CA ARG A 126 -2.10 10.56 -23.57
C ARG A 126 -0.65 10.13 -23.79
N ASN A 127 -0.41 8.94 -24.33
CA ASN A 127 0.94 8.39 -24.59
C ASN A 127 1.83 8.27 -23.34
N VAL A 128 1.25 8.11 -22.14
CA VAL A 128 1.96 7.84 -20.89
C VAL A 128 1.98 6.33 -20.66
N ARG A 129 3.16 5.73 -20.42
CA ARG A 129 3.35 4.27 -20.42
C ARG A 129 3.98 3.72 -19.13
N ASN A 130 4.45 4.58 -18.21
CA ASN A 130 5.02 4.15 -16.93
C ASN A 130 3.90 3.96 -15.90
N PHE A 131 3.69 2.72 -15.47
CA PHE A 131 2.58 2.38 -14.58
C PHE A 131 3.04 1.48 -13.44
N VAL A 132 2.80 1.90 -12.19
CA VAL A 132 3.05 1.09 -11.00
C VAL A 132 1.72 0.62 -10.43
N PHE A 133 1.55 -0.68 -10.34
CA PHE A 133 0.34 -1.32 -9.86
C PHE A 133 0.50 -1.87 -8.44
N SER A 134 -0.40 -1.44 -7.56
CA SER A 134 -0.59 -1.99 -6.21
C SER A 134 -1.26 -3.35 -6.28
N SER A 135 -0.47 -4.41 -6.36
CA SER A 135 -0.96 -5.78 -6.19
C SER A 135 -0.88 -6.21 -4.72
N SER A 136 -1.09 -7.47 -4.43
CA SER A 136 -1.17 -7.98 -3.07
C SER A 136 -0.69 -9.43 -2.99
N ALA A 137 -0.10 -9.83 -1.87
CA ALA A 137 0.21 -11.24 -1.58
C ALA A 137 -1.04 -12.14 -1.58
N THR A 138 -2.26 -11.58 -1.51
CA THR A 138 -3.51 -12.34 -1.62
C THR A 138 -3.69 -13.05 -2.97
N VAL A 139 -2.93 -12.65 -4.01
CA VAL A 139 -2.94 -13.33 -5.32
C VAL A 139 -2.34 -14.72 -5.27
N TYR A 140 -1.50 -15.01 -4.27
CA TYR A 140 -0.90 -16.34 -4.06
C TYR A 140 -1.87 -17.36 -3.43
N GLY A 141 -2.97 -16.88 -2.81
CA GLY A 141 -3.94 -17.74 -2.15
C GLY A 141 -3.35 -18.49 -0.97
N VAL A 142 -3.42 -19.84 -1.00
CA VAL A 142 -2.83 -20.71 0.01
C VAL A 142 -1.49 -21.23 -0.51
N PRO A 143 -0.35 -20.65 -0.10
CA PRO A 143 0.95 -21.07 -0.57
C PRO A 143 1.30 -22.46 -0.03
N LYS A 144 2.04 -23.26 -0.82
CA LYS A 144 2.49 -24.60 -0.41
C LYS A 144 3.64 -24.56 0.59
N SER A 145 4.40 -23.48 0.59
CA SER A 145 5.55 -23.23 1.47
C SER A 145 5.82 -21.75 1.63
N VAL A 146 6.70 -21.39 2.52
CA VAL A 146 7.24 -20.04 2.73
C VAL A 146 8.76 -20.13 2.83
N PRO A 147 9.53 -19.11 2.45
CA PRO A 147 9.10 -17.83 1.90
C PRO A 147 8.50 -17.95 0.49
N ILE A 148 7.68 -16.95 0.08
CA ILE A 148 6.96 -16.93 -1.21
C ILE A 148 7.74 -16.05 -2.18
N ASP A 149 8.21 -16.63 -3.30
CA ASP A 149 8.77 -15.88 -4.42
C ASP A 149 7.71 -15.56 -5.49
N GLU A 150 8.07 -14.73 -6.49
CA GLU A 150 7.17 -14.29 -7.55
C GLU A 150 6.74 -15.39 -8.52
N GLY A 151 7.47 -16.52 -8.55
CA GLY A 151 7.19 -17.70 -9.37
C GLY A 151 6.11 -18.64 -8.79
N PHE A 152 5.65 -18.39 -7.57
CA PHE A 152 4.60 -19.21 -6.96
C PHE A 152 3.30 -19.17 -7.78
N PRO A 153 2.52 -20.28 -7.82
CA PRO A 153 1.22 -20.31 -8.47
C PRO A 153 0.27 -19.25 -7.89
N LEU A 154 -0.49 -18.62 -8.77
CA LEU A 154 -1.47 -17.62 -8.41
C LEU A 154 -2.87 -18.23 -8.31
N SER A 155 -3.52 -18.12 -7.15
CA SER A 155 -4.84 -18.71 -6.89
C SER A 155 -5.56 -17.97 -5.77
N ALA A 156 -6.13 -16.81 -6.09
CA ALA A 156 -6.84 -15.99 -5.11
C ALA A 156 -8.04 -16.74 -4.50
N THR A 157 -8.24 -16.61 -3.18
CA THR A 157 -9.28 -17.31 -2.41
C THR A 157 -10.51 -16.45 -2.10
N ASN A 158 -10.51 -15.19 -2.50
CA ASN A 158 -11.59 -14.24 -2.23
C ASN A 158 -11.69 -13.20 -3.37
N PRO A 159 -12.84 -12.50 -3.51
CA PRO A 159 -13.07 -11.55 -4.60
C PRO A 159 -12.09 -10.36 -4.62
N TYR A 160 -11.61 -9.89 -3.47
CA TYR A 160 -10.56 -8.87 -3.42
C TYR A 160 -9.27 -9.38 -4.08
N GLY A 161 -8.74 -10.51 -3.62
CA GLY A 161 -7.55 -11.12 -4.22
C GLY A 161 -7.75 -11.46 -5.69
N GLN A 162 -8.95 -11.94 -6.06
CA GLN A 162 -9.30 -12.23 -7.45
C GLN A 162 -9.32 -10.95 -8.31
N SER A 163 -9.80 -9.80 -7.78
CA SER A 163 -9.74 -8.53 -8.51
C SER A 163 -8.31 -8.07 -8.79
N LYS A 164 -7.37 -8.31 -7.86
CA LYS A 164 -5.94 -8.05 -8.06
C LYS A 164 -5.34 -8.98 -9.10
N LEU A 165 -5.68 -10.26 -9.07
CA LEU A 165 -5.21 -11.25 -10.05
C LEU A 165 -5.72 -10.95 -11.46
N ILE A 166 -6.99 -10.58 -11.62
CA ILE A 166 -7.56 -10.11 -12.89
C ILE A 166 -6.83 -8.86 -13.39
N ALA A 167 -6.54 -7.91 -12.50
CA ALA A 167 -5.79 -6.72 -12.84
C ALA A 167 -4.38 -7.05 -13.37
N GLU A 168 -3.65 -7.97 -12.69
CA GLU A 168 -2.35 -8.44 -13.19
C GLU A 168 -2.46 -9.10 -14.56
N GLN A 169 -3.53 -9.86 -14.83
CA GLN A 169 -3.74 -10.45 -16.16
C GLN A 169 -3.98 -9.37 -17.22
N ILE A 170 -4.83 -8.38 -16.94
CA ILE A 170 -5.08 -7.24 -17.84
C ILE A 170 -3.78 -6.51 -18.18
N LEU A 171 -2.92 -6.28 -17.17
CA LEU A 171 -1.64 -5.61 -17.36
C LEU A 171 -0.66 -6.42 -18.24
N ARG A 172 -0.60 -7.74 -18.07
CA ARG A 172 0.17 -8.63 -18.95
C ARG A 172 -0.33 -8.61 -20.39
N ASP A 173 -1.65 -8.68 -20.59
CA ASP A 173 -2.25 -8.64 -21.91
C ASP A 173 -2.03 -7.27 -22.59
N LEU A 174 -2.05 -6.18 -21.79
CA LEU A 174 -1.74 -4.84 -22.28
C LEU A 174 -0.29 -4.73 -22.77
N GLU A 175 0.67 -5.23 -22.01
CA GLU A 175 2.09 -5.26 -22.40
C GLU A 175 2.32 -6.08 -23.68
N VAL A 176 1.66 -7.25 -23.79
CA VAL A 176 1.73 -8.07 -25.01
C VAL A 176 1.17 -7.33 -26.22
N SER A 177 0.07 -6.57 -26.04
CA SER A 177 -0.59 -5.82 -27.12
C SER A 177 0.17 -4.56 -27.54
N ASP A 178 0.92 -3.95 -26.63
CA ASP A 178 1.71 -2.72 -26.84
C ASP A 178 2.98 -2.79 -25.97
N PRO A 179 4.10 -3.29 -26.52
CA PRO A 179 5.37 -3.44 -25.79
C PRO A 179 6.03 -2.13 -25.36
N SER A 180 5.43 -0.98 -25.65
CA SER A 180 5.91 0.31 -25.13
C SER A 180 5.52 0.56 -23.68
N TRP A 181 4.59 -0.22 -23.12
CA TRP A 181 4.24 -0.14 -21.71
C TRP A 181 5.38 -0.61 -20.82
N ARG A 182 5.54 0.11 -19.71
CA ARG A 182 6.48 -0.18 -18.62
C ARG A 182 5.67 -0.30 -17.35
N ILE A 183 5.48 -1.54 -16.89
CA ILE A 183 4.56 -1.86 -15.79
C ILE A 183 5.34 -2.51 -14.66
N ALA A 184 5.29 -1.91 -13.47
CA ALA A 184 5.78 -2.51 -12.24
C ALA A 184 4.59 -3.03 -11.42
N THR A 185 4.48 -4.34 -11.28
CA THR A 185 3.49 -4.98 -10.41
C THR A 185 4.12 -5.28 -9.06
N LEU A 186 3.65 -4.62 -8.02
CA LEU A 186 4.19 -4.72 -6.66
C LEU A 186 3.22 -5.53 -5.78
N ARG A 187 3.62 -6.73 -5.37
CA ARG A 187 2.83 -7.60 -4.50
C ARG A 187 3.22 -7.35 -3.06
N TYR A 188 2.39 -6.59 -2.33
CA TYR A 188 2.66 -6.28 -0.92
C TYR A 188 2.19 -7.38 0.01
N PHE A 189 2.92 -7.49 1.13
CA PHE A 189 2.48 -8.26 2.27
C PHE A 189 1.66 -7.36 3.22
N ASN A 190 1.95 -7.23 4.49
CA ASN A 190 1.10 -6.51 5.43
C ASN A 190 1.69 -5.13 5.79
N PRO A 191 1.29 -4.03 5.14
CA PRO A 191 1.78 -2.70 5.48
C PRO A 191 1.27 -2.25 6.85
N VAL A 192 2.20 -1.76 7.69
CA VAL A 192 1.96 -1.29 9.06
C VAL A 192 2.88 -0.11 9.38
N GLY A 193 2.79 0.42 10.59
CA GLY A 193 3.55 1.58 11.00
C GLY A 193 2.86 2.90 10.63
N ALA A 194 3.61 3.97 10.65
CA ALA A 194 3.18 5.32 10.32
C ALA A 194 4.39 6.18 9.98
N HIS A 195 4.19 7.41 9.53
CA HIS A 195 5.28 8.35 9.34
C HIS A 195 5.88 8.78 10.69
N GLU A 196 7.19 8.93 10.75
CA GLU A 196 7.91 9.27 11.98
C GLU A 196 7.47 10.58 12.64
N SER A 197 6.88 11.51 11.90
CA SER A 197 6.30 12.74 12.45
C SER A 197 5.06 12.50 13.33
N GLY A 198 4.40 11.35 13.21
CA GLY A 198 3.10 11.09 13.84
C GLY A 198 1.93 11.88 13.23
N LEU A 199 2.13 12.54 12.08
CA LEU A 199 1.09 13.33 11.42
C LEU A 199 0.19 12.50 10.50
N ILE A 200 0.73 11.45 9.86
CA ILE A 200 -0.01 10.53 8.98
C ILE A 200 0.18 9.08 9.40
N GLY A 201 -0.88 8.28 9.25
CA GLY A 201 -0.93 6.87 9.62
C GLY A 201 -2.21 6.21 9.13
N GLU A 202 -2.46 4.96 9.53
CA GLU A 202 -3.68 4.24 9.16
C GLU A 202 -4.86 4.70 10.04
N ASP A 203 -5.94 5.19 9.39
CA ASP A 203 -7.18 5.64 10.04
C ASP A 203 -8.39 4.89 9.45
N PRO A 204 -8.61 3.63 9.85
CA PRO A 204 -9.71 2.83 9.32
C PRO A 204 -11.06 3.32 9.85
N ALA A 205 -12.06 3.36 8.96
CA ALA A 205 -13.43 3.62 9.37
C ALA A 205 -13.99 2.43 10.18
N GLY A 206 -14.50 2.69 11.39
CA GLY A 206 -15.08 1.68 12.27
C GLY A 206 -14.05 0.76 12.95
N VAL A 207 -14.45 -0.50 13.21
CA VAL A 207 -13.56 -1.50 13.82
C VAL A 207 -12.54 -1.98 12.79
N PRO A 208 -11.22 -1.89 13.09
CA PRO A 208 -10.20 -2.29 12.15
C PRO A 208 -10.25 -3.78 11.77
N ASN A 209 -10.07 -4.07 10.48
CA ASN A 209 -9.90 -5.45 10.00
C ASN A 209 -8.43 -5.92 10.06
N ASN A 210 -7.48 -4.97 10.02
CA ASN A 210 -6.05 -5.24 10.09
C ASN A 210 -5.58 -5.31 11.55
N LEU A 211 -4.57 -6.15 11.83
CA LEU A 211 -4.07 -6.38 13.18
C LEU A 211 -3.53 -5.12 13.85
N MET A 212 -2.59 -4.42 13.19
CA MET A 212 -1.87 -3.32 13.84
C MET A 212 -2.78 -2.16 14.31
N PRO A 213 -3.70 -1.62 13.48
CA PRO A 213 -4.62 -0.59 13.96
C PRO A 213 -5.60 -1.11 15.01
N TYR A 214 -5.94 -2.41 15.02
CA TYR A 214 -6.76 -3.01 16.08
C TYR A 214 -5.99 -3.02 17.40
N VAL A 215 -4.75 -3.50 17.41
CA VAL A 215 -3.85 -3.48 18.57
C VAL A 215 -3.69 -2.06 19.12
N ALA A 216 -3.46 -1.09 18.24
CA ALA A 216 -3.31 0.31 18.61
C ALA A 216 -4.58 0.91 19.24
N GLN A 217 -5.77 0.56 18.71
CA GLN A 217 -7.05 1.00 19.29
C GLN A 217 -7.33 0.34 20.64
N VAL A 218 -6.85 -0.87 20.90
CA VAL A 218 -6.91 -1.48 22.22
C VAL A 218 -5.96 -0.77 23.19
N ALA A 219 -4.71 -0.53 22.78
CA ALA A 219 -3.71 0.12 23.62
C ALA A 219 -4.09 1.56 24.02
N VAL A 220 -4.79 2.31 23.12
CA VAL A 220 -5.28 3.66 23.43
C VAL A 220 -6.62 3.64 24.21
N GLY A 221 -7.21 2.47 24.45
CA GLY A 221 -8.45 2.30 25.21
C GLY A 221 -9.74 2.54 24.42
N LYS A 222 -9.67 2.62 23.08
CA LYS A 222 -10.84 2.76 22.21
C LYS A 222 -11.61 1.44 22.06
N LEU A 223 -10.89 0.31 22.10
CA LEU A 223 -11.45 -1.04 22.08
C LEU A 223 -11.03 -1.78 23.36
N GLU A 224 -11.90 -2.66 23.88
CA GLU A 224 -11.70 -3.36 25.14
C GLU A 224 -10.58 -4.39 25.07
N ARG A 225 -10.56 -5.21 24.01
CA ARG A 225 -9.61 -6.31 23.81
C ARG A 225 -9.41 -6.67 22.34
N LEU A 226 -8.29 -7.28 22.03
CA LEU A 226 -8.01 -7.86 20.72
C LEU A 226 -8.61 -9.27 20.63
N ARG A 227 -9.20 -9.62 19.48
CA ARG A 227 -9.60 -10.99 19.16
C ARG A 227 -8.53 -11.63 18.29
N VAL A 228 -7.85 -12.65 18.83
CA VAL A 228 -6.83 -13.44 18.16
C VAL A 228 -7.47 -14.67 17.54
N PHE A 229 -7.51 -14.73 16.20
CA PHE A 229 -8.21 -15.77 15.45
C PHE A 229 -7.31 -16.98 15.19
N GLY A 230 -7.59 -18.10 15.87
CA GLY A 230 -6.82 -19.33 15.84
C GLY A 230 -5.63 -19.31 16.81
N SER A 231 -5.47 -20.44 17.51
CA SER A 231 -4.37 -20.69 18.47
C SER A 231 -3.79 -22.09 18.31
N ASP A 232 -4.10 -22.72 17.17
CA ASP A 232 -3.79 -24.13 16.87
C ASP A 232 -3.13 -24.28 15.49
N TYR A 233 -2.53 -23.19 14.93
CA TYR A 233 -1.73 -23.27 13.71
C TYR A 233 -0.38 -23.95 14.00
N GLU A 234 0.20 -24.58 12.98
CA GLU A 234 1.57 -25.11 13.04
C GLU A 234 2.61 -24.00 12.96
N THR A 235 2.63 -23.14 13.99
CA THR A 235 3.53 -22.00 14.18
C THR A 235 4.10 -22.05 15.61
N HIS A 236 5.12 -21.25 15.91
CA HIS A 236 5.81 -21.33 17.19
C HIS A 236 4.94 -21.04 18.45
N ASP A 237 3.86 -20.26 18.28
CA ASP A 237 2.92 -19.90 19.38
C ASP A 237 1.47 -20.27 19.07
N GLY A 238 1.25 -20.97 17.95
CA GLY A 238 -0.07 -21.39 17.49
C GLY A 238 -0.90 -20.32 16.79
N THR A 239 -0.42 -19.07 16.71
CA THR A 239 -1.14 -17.99 16.02
C THR A 239 -0.63 -17.76 14.60
N GLY A 240 -1.42 -17.10 13.76
CA GLY A 240 -1.06 -16.88 12.35
C GLY A 240 0.18 -15.99 12.18
N VAL A 241 1.09 -16.36 11.26
CA VAL A 241 2.34 -15.65 10.97
C VAL A 241 2.21 -14.85 9.67
N ARG A 242 2.59 -13.58 9.70
CA ARG A 242 2.56 -12.67 8.54
C ARG A 242 3.87 -11.88 8.42
N ASP A 243 4.19 -11.49 7.18
CA ASP A 243 5.24 -10.51 6.89
C ASP A 243 4.66 -9.11 7.05
N TYR A 244 5.13 -8.37 8.04
CA TYR A 244 4.77 -6.97 8.23
C TYR A 244 5.86 -6.09 7.65
N ILE A 245 5.45 -5.11 6.83
CA ILE A 245 6.35 -4.16 6.20
C ILE A 245 6.01 -2.75 6.66
N HIS A 246 7.04 -1.96 7.00
CA HIS A 246 6.83 -0.56 7.35
C HIS A 246 6.30 0.21 6.15
N VAL A 247 5.25 1.00 6.35
CA VAL A 247 4.58 1.74 5.25
C VAL A 247 5.51 2.72 4.54
N VAL A 248 6.51 3.30 5.23
CA VAL A 248 7.53 4.16 4.62
C VAL A 248 8.47 3.34 3.74
N ASP A 249 8.90 2.14 4.16
CA ASP A 249 9.69 1.26 3.30
C ASP A 249 8.90 0.84 2.06
N LEU A 250 7.60 0.53 2.23
CA LEU A 250 6.72 0.24 1.12
C LEU A 250 6.60 1.44 0.16
N ALA A 251 6.42 2.66 0.69
CA ALA A 251 6.38 3.88 -0.10
C ALA A 251 7.66 4.06 -0.92
N ARG A 252 8.84 3.89 -0.30
CA ARG A 252 10.14 3.91 -0.98
C ARG A 252 10.27 2.84 -2.05
N GLY A 253 9.64 1.68 -1.86
CA GLY A 253 9.55 0.64 -2.88
C GLY A 253 8.82 1.11 -4.16
N HIS A 254 7.82 1.99 -4.03
CA HIS A 254 7.13 2.58 -5.19
C HIS A 254 8.02 3.58 -5.93
N ILE A 255 8.82 4.38 -5.19
CA ILE A 255 9.79 5.29 -5.82
C ILE A 255 10.85 4.49 -6.58
N ALA A 256 11.43 3.47 -5.93
CA ALA A 256 12.40 2.58 -6.57
C ALA A 256 11.81 1.90 -7.82
N ALA A 257 10.52 1.55 -7.79
CA ALA A 257 9.84 0.93 -8.93
C ALA A 257 9.65 1.92 -10.09
N ILE A 258 9.20 3.17 -9.84
CA ILE A 258 9.02 4.17 -10.90
C ILE A 258 10.36 4.53 -11.55
N ASP A 259 11.42 4.65 -10.76
CA ASP A 259 12.78 4.89 -11.24
C ASP A 259 13.33 3.70 -12.05
N ALA A 260 13.03 2.47 -11.59
CA ALA A 260 13.43 1.25 -12.28
C ALA A 260 12.73 1.09 -13.63
N LEU A 261 11.44 1.47 -13.77
CA LEU A 261 10.74 1.45 -15.07
C LEU A 261 11.44 2.31 -16.12
N ARG A 262 11.95 3.48 -15.71
CA ARG A 262 12.69 4.39 -16.58
C ARG A 262 14.08 3.83 -16.98
N ARG A 263 14.73 3.12 -16.04
CA ARG A 263 16.10 2.59 -16.22
C ARG A 263 16.13 1.26 -16.97
N LEU A 264 15.21 0.33 -16.64
CA LEU A 264 15.21 -1.04 -17.17
C LEU A 264 14.56 -1.16 -18.53
N ASP A 265 13.73 -0.18 -18.90
CA ASP A 265 12.94 -0.15 -20.14
C ASP A 265 12.11 -1.43 -20.39
N ARG A 266 11.61 -2.03 -19.31
CA ARG A 266 10.78 -3.25 -19.32
C ARG A 266 9.87 -3.32 -18.09
N SER A 267 8.79 -4.10 -18.19
CA SER A 267 7.93 -4.45 -17.05
C SER A 267 8.57 -5.49 -16.14
N PHE A 268 8.10 -5.52 -14.89
CA PHE A 268 8.52 -6.52 -13.89
C PHE A 268 7.46 -6.71 -12.80
N VAL A 269 7.61 -7.82 -12.08
CA VAL A 269 6.83 -8.15 -10.88
C VAL A 269 7.81 -8.36 -9.73
N VAL A 270 7.54 -7.78 -8.56
CA VAL A 270 8.33 -8.01 -7.35
C VAL A 270 7.46 -8.06 -6.09
N ASN A 271 7.88 -8.87 -5.13
CA ASN A 271 7.34 -8.88 -3.78
C ASN A 271 7.93 -7.73 -2.95
N LEU A 272 7.08 -7.01 -2.25
CA LEU A 272 7.50 -6.03 -1.24
C LEU A 272 7.12 -6.53 0.15
N GLY A 273 8.09 -7.12 0.81
CA GLY A 273 8.04 -7.65 2.17
C GLY A 273 9.40 -7.57 2.83
N THR A 274 9.49 -7.95 4.08
CA THR A 274 10.76 -7.99 4.84
C THR A 274 11.48 -9.33 4.69
N GLY A 275 10.75 -10.39 4.31
CA GLY A 275 11.23 -11.78 4.35
C GLY A 275 11.17 -12.39 5.74
N GLN A 276 10.62 -11.68 6.72
CA GLN A 276 10.48 -12.13 8.09
C GLN A 276 9.02 -12.24 8.49
N GLY A 277 8.64 -13.42 9.03
CA GLY A 277 7.30 -13.63 9.56
C GLY A 277 7.25 -13.33 11.06
N TYR A 278 6.19 -12.64 11.48
CA TYR A 278 5.83 -12.43 12.89
C TYR A 278 4.45 -12.98 13.17
N SER A 279 4.29 -13.63 14.31
CA SER A 279 2.98 -14.10 14.77
C SER A 279 2.11 -12.95 15.30
N VAL A 280 0.82 -13.23 15.51
CA VAL A 280 -0.06 -12.24 16.14
C VAL A 280 0.44 -11.87 17.53
N LEU A 281 0.91 -12.85 18.32
CA LEU A 281 1.41 -12.59 19.68
C LEU A 281 2.77 -11.89 19.69
N ASP A 282 3.63 -12.13 18.69
CA ASP A 282 4.87 -11.35 18.52
C ASP A 282 4.55 -9.85 18.33
N VAL A 283 3.55 -9.55 17.47
CA VAL A 283 3.11 -8.16 17.24
C VAL A 283 2.53 -7.54 18.49
N VAL A 284 1.69 -8.27 19.25
CA VAL A 284 1.14 -7.79 20.53
C VAL A 284 2.27 -7.44 21.48
N LYS A 285 3.24 -8.35 21.69
CA LYS A 285 4.39 -8.14 22.58
C LYS A 285 5.25 -6.95 22.16
N ALA A 286 5.54 -6.82 20.86
CA ALA A 286 6.31 -5.69 20.33
C ALA A 286 5.55 -4.36 20.52
N PHE A 287 4.23 -4.36 20.34
CA PHE A 287 3.41 -3.17 20.52
C PHE A 287 3.29 -2.76 22.01
N GLU A 288 3.17 -3.73 22.93
CA GLU A 288 3.18 -3.47 24.38
C GLU A 288 4.53 -2.83 24.80
N ALA A 289 5.64 -3.34 24.27
CA ALA A 289 6.97 -2.77 24.53
C ALA A 289 7.09 -1.33 23.99
N ALA A 290 6.63 -1.06 22.77
CA ALA A 290 6.69 0.25 22.15
C ALA A 290 5.75 1.29 22.79
N SER A 291 4.56 0.87 23.20
CA SER A 291 3.53 1.77 23.74
C SER A 291 3.61 1.96 25.25
N GLY A 292 4.19 1.00 25.98
CA GLY A 292 4.13 0.92 27.44
C GLY A 292 2.71 0.65 27.96
N LYS A 293 1.80 0.16 27.09
CA LYS A 293 0.40 -0.11 27.41
C LYS A 293 0.08 -1.60 27.24
N PRO A 294 -0.73 -2.19 28.13
CA PRO A 294 -1.19 -3.57 27.92
C PRO A 294 -2.15 -3.66 26.74
N VAL A 295 -2.07 -4.76 26.02
CA VAL A 295 -3.00 -5.12 24.94
C VAL A 295 -3.72 -6.42 25.34
N PRO A 296 -4.78 -6.33 26.13
CA PRO A 296 -5.55 -7.52 26.48
C PRO A 296 -6.15 -8.17 25.24
N TYR A 297 -6.11 -9.50 25.19
CA TYR A 297 -6.65 -10.26 24.08
C TYR A 297 -7.43 -11.50 24.53
N GLU A 298 -8.23 -12.04 23.63
CA GLU A 298 -8.90 -13.32 23.77
C GLU A 298 -8.62 -14.20 22.53
N LEU A 299 -8.37 -15.47 22.77
CA LEU A 299 -8.22 -16.46 21.70
C LEU A 299 -9.63 -16.89 21.25
N VAL A 300 -9.86 -16.83 19.93
CA VAL A 300 -11.13 -17.22 19.31
C VAL A 300 -10.88 -18.20 18.17
N PRO A 301 -11.88 -18.97 17.69
CA PRO A 301 -11.72 -19.89 16.57
C PRO A 301 -11.15 -19.22 15.32
N ARG A 302 -10.47 -20.02 14.46
CA ARG A 302 -9.93 -19.56 13.17
C ARG A 302 -11.02 -18.90 12.32
N ARG A 303 -10.63 -17.85 11.56
CA ARG A 303 -11.51 -17.32 10.52
C ARG A 303 -11.43 -18.22 9.28
N PRO A 304 -12.53 -18.42 8.55
CA PRO A 304 -12.49 -19.11 7.27
C PRO A 304 -11.51 -18.45 6.30
N GLY A 305 -10.64 -19.27 5.69
CA GLY A 305 -9.66 -18.78 4.71
C GLY A 305 -8.35 -18.25 5.29
N ASP A 306 -8.18 -18.16 6.63
CA ASP A 306 -6.88 -17.84 7.23
C ASP A 306 -5.89 -18.99 7.06
N ILE A 307 -4.62 -18.66 6.80
CA ILE A 307 -3.50 -19.59 6.61
C ILE A 307 -2.48 -19.44 7.75
N ALA A 308 -1.73 -20.51 8.03
CA ALA A 308 -0.75 -20.53 9.12
C ALA A 308 0.35 -19.49 8.95
N ALA A 309 1.00 -19.42 7.78
CA ALA A 309 2.11 -18.53 7.53
C ALA A 309 2.05 -17.93 6.11
N CYS A 310 2.45 -16.66 5.99
CA CYS A 310 2.58 -15.96 4.72
C CYS A 310 3.64 -14.85 4.86
N TYR A 311 4.83 -15.08 4.26
CA TYR A 311 5.91 -14.09 4.20
C TYR A 311 6.71 -14.20 2.90
N ALA A 312 7.29 -13.07 2.47
CA ALA A 312 7.94 -12.90 1.18
C ALA A 312 9.32 -13.55 1.10
N ASP A 313 9.73 -13.90 -0.12
CA ASP A 313 11.12 -13.77 -0.54
C ASP A 313 11.27 -12.40 -1.23
N PRO A 314 12.03 -11.45 -0.67
CA PRO A 314 12.23 -10.11 -1.23
C PRO A 314 13.46 -10.02 -2.17
N ALA A 315 14.07 -11.12 -2.55
CA ALA A 315 15.34 -11.14 -3.31
C ALA A 315 15.20 -10.44 -4.66
N ALA A 316 14.10 -10.67 -5.38
CA ALA A 316 13.87 -10.03 -6.69
C ALA A 316 13.75 -8.50 -6.58
N ALA A 317 13.13 -7.96 -5.56
CA ALA A 317 13.06 -6.51 -5.33
C ALA A 317 14.46 -5.93 -5.09
N ALA A 318 15.29 -6.61 -4.30
CA ALA A 318 16.66 -6.18 -4.07
C ALA A 318 17.51 -6.18 -5.35
N GLU A 319 17.36 -7.21 -6.19
CA GLU A 319 18.13 -7.37 -7.42
C GLU A 319 17.66 -6.42 -8.53
N LEU A 320 16.34 -6.34 -8.78
CA LEU A 320 15.81 -5.59 -9.93
C LEU A 320 15.70 -4.09 -9.68
N ILE A 321 15.24 -3.70 -8.50
CA ILE A 321 14.97 -2.29 -8.19
C ILE A 321 15.88 -1.71 -7.10
N GLY A 322 16.81 -2.51 -6.56
CA GLY A 322 17.77 -2.07 -5.54
C GLY A 322 17.12 -1.74 -4.18
N TRP A 323 15.92 -2.27 -3.93
CA TRP A 323 15.16 -1.97 -2.74
C TRP A 323 15.20 -3.11 -1.71
N ARG A 324 15.29 -2.73 -0.43
CA ARG A 324 15.15 -3.62 0.73
C ARG A 324 14.42 -2.89 1.84
N ALA A 325 13.57 -3.58 2.59
CA ALA A 325 12.98 -3.05 3.82
C ALA A 325 14.09 -2.74 4.85
N GLN A 326 13.96 -1.60 5.53
CA GLN A 326 14.94 -1.08 6.49
C GLN A 326 14.45 -1.15 7.93
N HIS A 327 13.13 -1.17 8.15
CA HIS A 327 12.53 -1.07 9.48
C HIS A 327 12.04 -2.43 9.97
N GLY A 328 12.41 -2.80 11.22
CA GLY A 328 11.90 -3.97 11.91
C GLY A 328 10.57 -3.72 12.62
N ILE A 329 10.04 -4.76 13.27
CA ILE A 329 8.74 -4.73 13.93
C ILE A 329 8.68 -3.71 15.08
N GLU A 330 9.80 -3.50 15.78
CA GLU A 330 9.92 -2.53 16.85
C GLU A 330 9.62 -1.12 16.34
N ARG A 331 10.30 -0.70 15.26
CA ARG A 331 10.10 0.60 14.65
C ARG A 331 8.68 0.75 14.07
N MET A 332 8.14 -0.30 13.47
CA MET A 332 6.76 -0.32 12.98
C MET A 332 5.75 -0.04 14.11
N CYS A 333 5.96 -0.65 15.28
CA CYS A 333 5.12 -0.45 16.46
C CYS A 333 5.29 0.94 17.06
N GLU A 334 6.53 1.44 17.18
CA GLU A 334 6.83 2.77 17.71
C GLU A 334 6.18 3.89 16.90
N ASP A 335 6.32 3.85 15.58
CA ASP A 335 5.77 4.88 14.70
C ASP A 335 4.23 4.77 14.64
N HIS A 336 3.67 3.56 14.63
CA HIS A 336 2.22 3.38 14.68
C HIS A 336 1.65 3.88 16.01
N TRP A 337 2.32 3.61 17.14
CA TRP A 337 1.90 4.12 18.45
C TRP A 337 1.99 5.64 18.51
N ARG A 338 3.06 6.24 17.97
CA ARG A 338 3.21 7.71 17.89
C ARG A 338 2.03 8.33 17.16
N TRP A 339 1.67 7.79 16.00
CA TRP A 339 0.48 8.21 15.26
C TRP A 339 -0.78 8.07 16.10
N GLN A 340 -1.08 6.87 16.62
CA GLN A 340 -2.32 6.59 17.34
C GLN A 340 -2.45 7.42 18.62
N SER A 341 -1.37 7.61 19.37
CA SER A 341 -1.39 8.36 20.63
C SER A 341 -1.59 9.88 20.41
N GLN A 342 -1.03 10.42 19.33
CA GLN A 342 -1.22 11.81 18.95
C GLN A 342 -2.57 12.05 18.25
N ASN A 343 -3.14 11.04 17.64
CA ASN A 343 -4.39 11.11 16.88
C ASN A 343 -5.39 10.03 17.37
N PRO A 344 -5.88 10.09 18.61
CA PRO A 344 -6.73 9.02 19.18
C PRO A 344 -8.07 8.88 18.44
N ARG A 345 -8.49 9.91 17.70
CA ARG A 345 -9.70 9.92 16.86
C ARG A 345 -9.40 9.87 15.35
N GLY A 346 -8.17 9.59 14.95
CA GLY A 346 -7.74 9.61 13.57
C GLY A 346 -7.51 11.03 13.04
N PHE A 347 -7.86 11.27 11.77
CA PHE A 347 -7.76 12.58 11.12
C PHE A 347 -8.90 13.56 11.49
N ALA A 348 -9.56 13.35 12.62
CA ALA A 348 -10.68 14.20 13.07
C ALA A 348 -10.22 15.47 13.79
#